data_505cb029382ffef30916ee62a0f66122
#
_entry.id   505cb029382ffef30916ee62a0f66122
#
_cell.length_a   1.000
_cell.length_b   1.000
_cell.length_c   1.000
_cell.angle_alpha   90.00
_cell.angle_beta   90.00
_cell.angle_gamma   90.00
#
_symmetry.space_group_name_H-M   'P 1'
#
loop_
_entity.id
_entity.type
_entity.pdbx_description
1 polymer ?
#
loop_
_entity_poly.entity_id
_entity_poly.type
_entity_poly.pdbx_seq_one_letter_code
_entity_poly.pdbx_strand_id
1 'polypeptide(L)'
;MRQIEFEWPELGVTVTANLADDKNPNKCSVLWNNLPIESIQSHSFSSGERMYAPCKIVSDVANEWVDPRSSNPQVGHWEEKYWGRVPVKPGLVLASFKASFCWIDIIYGQLREALPIAPVAYVVEEDLEKVANVGHAVWEGLMAQKGYRVTVRRKEK
;
A
#
# COMPACT_ATOMS: atom_id res chain seq x y z
N MET A 1 19.86 -2.99 -0.90
CA MET A 1 18.45 -2.55 -0.98
C MET A 1 17.78 -2.88 0.34
N ARG A 2 17.11 -1.90 0.95
CA ARG A 2 16.37 -2.11 2.21
C ARG A 2 15.08 -2.86 1.90
N GLN A 3 14.73 -3.83 2.76
CA GLN A 3 13.52 -4.62 2.63
C GLN A 3 12.68 -4.54 3.89
N ILE A 4 11.38 -4.57 3.71
CA ILE A 4 10.40 -4.66 4.78
C ILE A 4 9.53 -5.90 4.59
N GLU A 5 8.92 -6.35 5.67
CA GLU A 5 7.96 -7.45 5.67
C GLU A 5 6.63 -6.96 6.21
N PHE A 6 5.56 -7.44 5.59
CA PHE A 6 4.20 -7.36 6.10
C PHE A 6 3.80 -8.75 6.57
N GLU A 7 3.35 -8.85 7.81
CA GLU A 7 2.89 -10.10 8.41
C GLU A 7 1.44 -9.97 8.86
N TRP A 8 0.61 -10.91 8.44
CA TRP A 8 -0.79 -11.07 8.87
C TRP A 8 -0.92 -12.38 9.64
N PRO A 9 -0.77 -12.35 10.98
CA PRO A 9 -0.67 -13.57 11.79
C PRO A 9 -1.93 -14.43 11.74
N GLU A 10 -3.12 -13.84 11.65
CA GLU A 10 -4.38 -14.60 11.56
C GLU A 10 -4.52 -15.36 10.23
N LEU A 11 -3.79 -14.95 9.20
CA LEU A 11 -3.76 -15.62 7.90
C LEU A 11 -2.53 -16.51 7.72
N GLY A 12 -1.54 -16.41 8.63
CA GLY A 12 -0.27 -17.13 8.51
C GLY A 12 0.55 -16.69 7.29
N VAL A 13 0.40 -15.44 6.85
CA VAL A 13 1.05 -14.92 5.64
C VAL A 13 2.05 -13.84 5.99
N THR A 14 3.23 -13.93 5.38
CA THR A 14 4.24 -12.87 5.36
C THR A 14 4.64 -12.60 3.91
N VAL A 15 4.76 -11.32 3.55
CA VAL A 15 5.25 -10.87 2.25
C VAL A 15 6.39 -9.89 2.41
N THR A 16 7.32 -9.93 1.46
CA THR A 16 8.48 -9.04 1.41
C THR A 16 8.23 -7.91 0.41
N ALA A 17 8.70 -6.71 0.74
CA ALA A 17 8.70 -5.58 -0.18
C ALA A 17 10.07 -4.86 -0.16
N ASN A 18 10.54 -4.48 -1.34
CA ASN A 18 11.73 -3.66 -1.53
C ASN A 18 11.37 -2.19 -1.37
N LEU A 19 12.10 -1.43 -0.55
CA LEU A 19 11.88 0.01 -0.46
C LEU A 19 12.20 0.71 -1.80
N ALA A 20 11.40 1.70 -2.14
CA ALA A 20 11.54 2.53 -3.33
C ALA A 20 12.56 3.68 -3.10
N ASP A 21 13.76 3.31 -2.61
CA ASP A 21 14.81 4.27 -2.24
C ASP A 21 15.31 5.10 -3.42
N ASP A 22 15.15 4.60 -4.63
CA ASP A 22 15.49 5.28 -5.87
C ASP A 22 14.46 6.35 -6.32
N LYS A 23 13.25 6.29 -5.76
CA LYS A 23 12.12 7.17 -6.11
C LYS A 23 11.80 8.17 -5.00
N ASN A 24 11.64 7.69 -3.78
CA ASN A 24 11.20 8.49 -2.64
C ASN A 24 12.11 8.24 -1.41
N PRO A 25 13.42 8.50 -1.47
CA PRO A 25 14.39 8.13 -0.43
C PRO A 25 14.06 8.71 0.95
N ASN A 26 13.64 9.98 1.01
CA ASN A 26 13.30 10.61 2.29
C ASN A 26 12.04 9.99 2.90
N LYS A 27 11.02 9.73 2.09
CA LYS A 27 9.78 9.10 2.54
C LYS A 27 10.02 7.65 2.98
N CYS A 28 10.84 6.90 2.24
CA CYS A 28 11.30 5.57 2.63
C CYS A 28 12.08 5.59 3.94
N SER A 29 12.89 6.62 4.17
CA SER A 29 13.63 6.78 5.43
C SER A 29 12.72 7.10 6.61
N VAL A 30 11.67 7.91 6.41
CA VAL A 30 10.64 8.12 7.44
C VAL A 30 9.97 6.81 7.80
N LEU A 31 9.54 6.02 6.81
CA LEU A 31 8.96 4.71 7.08
C LEU A 31 9.94 3.81 7.83
N TRP A 32 11.15 3.63 7.31
CA TRP A 32 12.17 2.77 7.87
C TRP A 32 12.51 3.06 9.32
N ASN A 33 12.62 4.34 9.67
CA ASN A 33 13.02 4.77 11.02
C ASN A 33 11.90 4.60 12.06
N ASN A 34 10.65 4.40 11.60
CA ASN A 34 9.49 4.19 12.47
C ASN A 34 9.02 2.72 12.54
N LEU A 35 9.75 1.80 11.92
CA LEU A 35 9.45 0.37 12.03
C LEU A 35 9.95 -0.21 13.36
N PRO A 36 9.24 -1.18 13.98
CA PRO A 36 8.04 -1.83 13.47
C PRO A 36 6.75 -1.02 13.66
N ILE A 37 5.76 -1.27 12.81
CA ILE A 37 4.40 -0.72 12.91
C ILE A 37 3.44 -1.89 13.11
N GLU A 38 2.60 -1.79 14.13
CA GLU A 38 1.49 -2.72 14.37
C GLU A 38 0.17 -1.98 14.12
N SER A 39 -0.72 -2.59 13.35
CA SER A 39 -1.97 -1.99 12.96
C SER A 39 -3.05 -3.04 12.66
N ILE A 40 -4.20 -2.56 12.23
CA ILE A 40 -5.30 -3.37 11.71
C ILE A 40 -5.37 -3.14 10.20
N GLN A 41 -5.40 -4.25 9.46
CA GLN A 41 -5.57 -4.19 8.02
C GLN A 41 -7.03 -3.90 7.67
N SER A 42 -7.24 -2.85 6.90
CA SER A 42 -8.54 -2.48 6.35
C SER A 42 -8.51 -2.53 4.82
N HIS A 43 -9.64 -2.34 4.19
CA HIS A 43 -9.78 -2.38 2.74
C HIS A 43 -10.54 -1.15 2.25
N SER A 44 -10.22 -0.67 1.05
CA SER A 44 -10.98 0.38 0.41
C SER A 44 -12.35 -0.13 -0.05
N PHE A 45 -13.38 0.71 0.07
CA PHE A 45 -14.71 0.39 -0.42
C PHE A 45 -14.92 0.77 -1.89
N SER A 46 -14.18 1.72 -2.41
CA SER A 46 -14.46 2.32 -3.72
C SER A 46 -13.25 2.45 -4.64
N SER A 47 -12.03 2.46 -4.10
CA SER A 47 -10.84 2.70 -4.91
C SER A 47 -10.27 1.47 -5.63
N GLY A 48 -10.92 0.32 -5.51
CA GLY A 48 -10.50 -0.92 -6.15
C GLY A 48 -9.77 -1.88 -5.21
N GLU A 49 -8.89 -2.69 -5.76
CA GLU A 49 -8.15 -3.73 -5.03
C GLU A 49 -6.96 -3.10 -4.27
N ARG A 50 -7.32 -2.38 -3.23
CA ARG A 50 -6.43 -1.62 -2.37
C ARG A 50 -6.80 -1.85 -0.90
N MET A 51 -5.82 -2.24 -0.11
CA MET A 51 -5.96 -2.37 1.34
C MET A 51 -5.01 -1.40 2.05
N TYR A 52 -5.41 -0.88 3.18
CA TYR A 52 -4.64 0.10 3.95
C TYR A 52 -4.65 -0.22 5.45
N ALA A 53 -3.62 0.25 6.13
CA ALA A 53 -3.46 0.12 7.57
C ALA A 53 -3.14 1.50 8.18
N PRO A 54 -3.93 1.98 9.15
CA PRO A 54 -3.61 3.20 9.87
C PRO A 54 -2.24 3.09 10.54
N CYS A 55 -1.50 4.18 10.58
CA CYS A 55 -0.24 4.24 11.33
C CYS A 55 -0.16 5.56 12.12
N LYS A 56 0.77 5.60 13.09
CA LYS A 56 0.97 6.78 13.96
C LYS A 56 2.12 7.68 13.50
N ILE A 57 2.64 7.45 12.29
CA ILE A 57 3.75 8.23 11.75
C ILE A 57 3.21 9.55 11.24
N VAL A 58 3.67 10.67 11.80
CA VAL A 58 3.36 12.02 11.33
C VAL A 58 4.62 12.67 10.81
N SER A 59 4.59 13.12 9.55
CA SER A 59 5.74 13.78 8.91
C SER A 59 5.28 14.66 7.77
N ASP A 60 5.93 15.81 7.60
CA ASP A 60 5.71 16.72 6.47
C ASP A 60 6.51 16.34 5.22
N VAL A 61 7.12 15.15 5.21
CA VAL A 61 7.89 14.68 4.07
C VAL A 61 7.04 14.69 2.80
N ALA A 62 7.55 15.34 1.76
CA ALA A 62 6.90 15.41 0.46
C ALA A 62 7.16 14.14 -0.36
N ASN A 63 6.33 13.90 -1.37
CA ASN A 63 6.65 12.94 -2.42
C ASN A 63 7.76 13.53 -3.30
N GLU A 64 8.88 12.82 -3.45
CA GLU A 64 9.99 13.23 -4.28
C GLU A 64 9.77 12.82 -5.74
N TRP A 65 9.02 11.75 -5.92
CA TRP A 65 8.59 11.27 -7.22
C TRP A 65 7.14 10.76 -7.16
N VAL A 66 6.37 11.12 -8.17
CA VAL A 66 5.00 10.62 -8.39
C VAL A 66 4.95 10.04 -9.80
N ASP A 67 4.36 8.86 -9.96
CA ASP A 67 4.20 8.25 -11.29
C ASP A 67 3.35 9.17 -12.17
N PRO A 68 3.90 9.72 -13.25
CA PRO A 68 3.20 10.68 -14.09
C PRO A 68 1.94 10.11 -14.75
N ARG A 69 1.86 8.80 -14.90
CA ARG A 69 0.66 8.12 -15.44
C ARG A 69 -0.51 8.19 -14.46
N SER A 70 -0.23 8.17 -13.16
CA SER A 70 -1.25 8.24 -12.11
C SER A 70 -1.83 9.65 -11.92
N SER A 71 -1.08 10.67 -12.34
CA SER A 71 -1.47 12.07 -12.22
C SER A 71 -2.29 12.57 -13.41
N ASN A 72 -2.60 11.72 -14.38
CA ASN A 72 -3.43 12.12 -15.51
C ASN A 72 -4.87 12.41 -15.03
N PRO A 73 -5.34 13.67 -15.14
CA PRO A 73 -6.67 14.04 -14.65
C PRO A 73 -7.82 13.35 -15.41
N GLN A 74 -7.53 12.72 -16.54
CA GLN A 74 -8.51 11.93 -17.29
C GLN A 74 -8.64 10.50 -16.75
N VAL A 75 -7.70 10.04 -15.93
CA VAL A 75 -7.76 8.73 -15.28
C VAL A 75 -8.50 8.88 -13.97
N GLY A 76 -9.62 8.21 -13.81
CA GLY A 76 -10.44 8.28 -12.59
C GLY A 76 -11.59 9.30 -12.65
N HIS A 77 -11.80 9.99 -13.76
CA HIS A 77 -13.05 10.67 -14.00
C HIS A 77 -14.18 9.65 -14.15
N TRP A 78 -15.41 10.08 -13.81
CA TRP A 78 -16.62 9.28 -13.87
C TRP A 78 -17.02 8.82 -15.30
N GLU A 79 -16.17 9.05 -16.28
CA GLU A 79 -16.37 8.53 -17.62
C GLU A 79 -16.09 7.03 -17.66
N GLU A 80 -17.09 6.23 -17.99
CA GLU A 80 -17.08 4.77 -18.03
C GLU A 80 -15.86 4.17 -18.77
N LYS A 81 -15.39 4.84 -19.82
CA LYS A 81 -14.22 4.43 -20.61
C LYS A 81 -12.90 4.41 -19.81
N TYR A 82 -12.84 5.08 -18.67
CA TYR A 82 -11.64 5.13 -17.81
C TYR A 82 -11.75 4.26 -16.56
N TRP A 83 -12.92 3.69 -16.30
CA TRP A 83 -13.12 2.83 -15.15
C TRP A 83 -12.20 1.61 -15.20
N GLY A 84 -11.44 1.43 -14.14
CA GLY A 84 -10.54 0.29 -13.99
C GLY A 84 -9.27 0.33 -14.84
N ARG A 85 -8.90 1.48 -15.38
CA ARG A 85 -7.75 1.64 -16.28
C ARG A 85 -6.60 2.46 -15.69
N VAL A 86 -6.53 2.61 -14.39
CA VAL A 86 -5.33 3.21 -13.78
C VAL A 86 -4.16 2.24 -13.98
N PRO A 87 -3.12 2.62 -14.72
CA PRO A 87 -2.05 1.71 -15.11
C PRO A 87 -1.06 1.52 -13.96
N VAL A 88 -1.48 0.85 -12.93
CA VAL A 88 -0.62 0.48 -11.79
C VAL A 88 -0.34 -1.01 -11.83
N LYS A 89 0.90 -1.37 -11.52
CA LYS A 89 1.24 -2.76 -11.28
C LYS A 89 0.79 -3.18 -9.88
N PRO A 90 0.27 -4.40 -9.71
CA PRO A 90 0.05 -4.95 -8.38
C PRO A 90 1.33 -4.95 -7.53
N GLY A 91 1.17 -4.86 -6.21
CA GLY A 91 2.29 -4.90 -5.28
C GLY A 91 2.88 -3.53 -4.93
N LEU A 92 2.29 -2.42 -5.40
CA LEU A 92 2.68 -1.08 -4.99
C LEU A 92 2.30 -0.82 -3.53
N VAL A 93 3.30 -0.38 -2.75
CA VAL A 93 3.10 0.09 -1.38
C VAL A 93 3.20 1.60 -1.36
N LEU A 94 2.15 2.25 -0.88
CA LEU A 94 2.08 3.69 -0.70
C LEU A 94 2.03 4.02 0.79
N ALA A 95 2.34 5.26 1.15
CA ALA A 95 2.17 5.76 2.50
C ALA A 95 1.79 7.24 2.52
N SER A 96 0.97 7.61 3.46
CA SER A 96 0.71 9.01 3.80
C SER A 96 1.02 9.22 5.28
N PHE A 97 1.82 10.24 5.57
CA PHE A 97 2.27 10.56 6.93
C PHE A 97 1.79 11.95 7.38
N LYS A 98 0.86 12.56 6.66
CA LYS A 98 0.26 13.85 7.05
C LYS A 98 -0.69 13.67 8.21
N ALA A 99 -0.76 14.65 9.09
CA ALA A 99 -1.49 14.59 10.36
C ALA A 99 -2.97 14.17 10.23
N SER A 100 -3.63 14.46 9.12
CA SER A 100 -5.02 14.08 8.86
C SER A 100 -5.21 12.70 8.26
N PHE A 101 -4.15 12.10 7.70
CA PHE A 101 -4.18 10.79 7.03
C PHE A 101 -2.83 10.08 7.18
N CYS A 102 -2.71 9.32 8.25
CA CYS A 102 -1.51 8.50 8.48
C CYS A 102 -1.85 7.05 8.20
N TRP A 103 -1.38 6.53 7.07
CA TRP A 103 -1.64 5.16 6.64
C TRP A 103 -0.55 4.63 5.71
N ILE A 104 -0.45 3.32 5.68
CA ILE A 104 0.30 2.55 4.69
C ILE A 104 -0.71 1.74 3.91
N ASP A 105 -0.61 1.72 2.59
CA ASP A 105 -1.49 0.91 1.77
C ASP A 105 -0.76 0.05 0.74
N ILE A 106 -1.42 -1.01 0.32
CA ILE A 106 -0.95 -1.91 -0.72
C ILE A 106 -2.02 -1.99 -1.80
N ILE A 107 -1.63 -1.68 -3.03
CA ILE A 107 -2.44 -1.93 -4.22
C ILE A 107 -2.09 -3.32 -4.72
N TYR A 108 -2.99 -4.28 -4.55
CA TYR A 108 -2.73 -5.68 -4.86
C TYR A 108 -3.39 -6.17 -6.16
N GLY A 109 -4.13 -5.29 -6.83
CA GLY A 109 -4.82 -5.58 -8.07
C GLY A 109 -5.20 -4.30 -8.80
N GLN A 110 -6.42 -4.24 -9.30
CA GLN A 110 -6.90 -3.14 -10.12
C GLN A 110 -7.31 -1.94 -9.27
N LEU A 111 -6.73 -0.78 -9.54
CA LEU A 111 -7.13 0.49 -8.95
C LEU A 111 -8.23 1.13 -9.82
N ARG A 112 -9.26 1.71 -9.17
CA ARG A 112 -10.43 2.29 -9.83
C ARG A 112 -10.58 3.80 -9.64
N GLU A 113 -9.69 4.41 -8.91
CA GLU A 113 -9.64 5.87 -8.79
C GLU A 113 -8.24 6.40 -9.06
N ALA A 114 -8.15 7.62 -9.59
CA ALA A 114 -6.88 8.29 -9.76
C ALA A 114 -6.34 8.75 -8.40
N LEU A 115 -5.13 8.32 -8.08
CA LEU A 115 -4.39 8.75 -6.91
C LEU A 115 -3.01 9.19 -7.35
N PRO A 116 -2.38 10.14 -6.65
CA PRO A 116 -0.95 10.39 -6.82
C PRO A 116 -0.17 9.15 -6.36
N ILE A 117 0.34 8.37 -7.30
CA ILE A 117 1.13 7.16 -7.01
C ILE A 117 2.57 7.54 -6.71
N ALA A 118 2.89 7.66 -5.44
CA ALA A 118 4.23 7.92 -4.92
C ALA A 118 4.68 6.71 -4.07
N PRO A 119 5.31 5.69 -4.67
CA PRO A 119 5.62 4.46 -3.97
C PRO A 119 6.66 4.66 -2.88
N VAL A 120 6.51 3.92 -1.78
CA VAL A 120 7.52 3.76 -0.74
C VAL A 120 8.15 2.37 -0.76
N ALA A 121 7.44 1.38 -1.35
CA ALA A 121 7.98 0.05 -1.57
C ALA A 121 7.26 -0.66 -2.71
N TYR A 122 7.83 -1.80 -3.11
CA TYR A 122 7.25 -2.72 -4.09
C TYR A 122 7.32 -4.14 -3.51
N VAL A 123 6.20 -4.82 -3.43
CA VAL A 123 6.15 -6.25 -3.08
C VAL A 123 6.97 -7.03 -4.11
N VAL A 124 7.79 -7.97 -3.65
CA VAL A 124 8.59 -8.82 -4.53
C VAL A 124 7.68 -9.72 -5.38
N GLU A 125 8.13 -10.05 -6.59
CA GLU A 125 7.28 -10.73 -7.56
C GLU A 125 6.75 -12.09 -7.05
N GLU A 126 7.56 -12.84 -6.35
CA GLU A 126 7.21 -14.13 -5.75
C GLU A 126 6.12 -14.05 -4.66
N ASP A 127 5.85 -12.87 -4.12
CA ASP A 127 4.84 -12.64 -3.07
C ASP A 127 3.57 -11.94 -3.59
N LEU A 128 3.48 -11.61 -4.88
CA LEU A 128 2.31 -10.90 -5.44
C LEU A 128 1.01 -11.69 -5.29
N GLU A 129 1.05 -13.00 -5.50
CA GLU A 129 -0.12 -13.86 -5.31
C GLU A 129 -0.53 -13.92 -3.83
N LYS A 130 0.43 -14.00 -2.91
CA LYS A 130 0.16 -14.01 -1.47
C LYS A 130 -0.53 -12.72 -1.03
N VAL A 131 -0.03 -11.56 -1.48
CA VAL A 131 -0.63 -10.27 -1.11
C VAL A 131 -2.03 -10.10 -1.71
N ALA A 132 -2.28 -10.62 -2.91
CA ALA A 132 -3.61 -10.61 -3.51
C ALA A 132 -4.60 -11.47 -2.69
N ASN A 133 -4.18 -12.67 -2.26
CA ASN A 133 -4.99 -13.53 -1.41
C ASN A 133 -5.29 -12.88 -0.05
N VAL A 134 -4.33 -12.17 0.54
CA VAL A 134 -4.57 -11.37 1.75
C VAL A 134 -5.61 -10.28 1.48
N GLY A 135 -5.46 -9.53 0.39
CA GLY A 135 -6.41 -8.47 0.03
C GLY A 135 -7.84 -8.99 -0.11
N HIS A 136 -8.03 -10.11 -0.77
CA HIS A 136 -9.34 -10.76 -0.89
C HIS A 136 -9.88 -11.22 0.47
N ALA A 137 -9.04 -11.83 1.32
CA ALA A 137 -9.45 -12.25 2.67
C ALA A 137 -9.85 -11.05 3.54
N VAL A 138 -9.11 -9.94 3.46
CA VAL A 138 -9.44 -8.69 4.17
C VAL A 138 -10.77 -8.12 3.68
N TRP A 139 -11.02 -8.11 2.37
CA TRP A 139 -12.29 -7.67 1.80
C TRP A 139 -13.47 -8.51 2.30
N GLU A 140 -13.37 -9.83 2.24
CA GLU A 140 -14.39 -10.74 2.77
C GLU A 140 -14.57 -10.58 4.29
N GLY A 141 -13.46 -10.37 5.01
CA GLY A 141 -13.48 -10.12 6.45
C GLY A 141 -14.26 -8.88 6.84
N LEU A 142 -14.22 -7.80 6.05
CA LEU A 142 -15.05 -6.61 6.29
C LEU A 142 -16.53 -6.94 6.25
N MET A 143 -16.98 -7.73 5.28
CA MET A 143 -18.36 -8.14 5.16
C MET A 143 -18.79 -9.04 6.33
N ALA A 144 -17.88 -9.83 6.85
CA ALA A 144 -18.09 -10.72 8.00
C ALA A 144 -17.80 -10.05 9.36
N GLN A 145 -17.49 -8.75 9.39
CA GLN A 145 -17.09 -7.99 10.58
C GLN A 145 -15.86 -8.59 11.28
N LYS A 146 -14.95 -9.18 10.51
CA LYS A 146 -13.70 -9.77 10.98
C LYS A 146 -12.52 -8.87 10.65
N GLY A 147 -11.76 -8.50 11.66
CA GLY A 147 -10.51 -7.74 11.50
C GLY A 147 -9.29 -8.67 11.39
N TYR A 148 -8.24 -8.16 10.75
CA TYR A 148 -6.94 -8.81 10.68
C TYR A 148 -5.87 -7.84 11.17
N ARG A 149 -4.95 -8.31 12.00
CA ARG A 149 -3.78 -7.52 12.38
C ARG A 149 -2.77 -7.54 11.24
N VAL A 150 -1.98 -6.48 11.18
CA VAL A 150 -0.81 -6.41 10.31
C VAL A 150 0.37 -5.83 11.08
N THR A 151 1.52 -6.47 10.93
CA THR A 151 2.80 -5.93 11.40
C THR A 151 3.66 -5.61 10.20
N VAL A 152 4.19 -4.39 10.15
CA VAL A 152 5.20 -3.99 9.15
C VAL A 152 6.51 -3.85 9.88
N ARG A 153 7.54 -4.60 9.45
CA ARG A 153 8.86 -4.59 10.10
C ARG A 153 10.00 -4.56 9.08
N ARG A 154 11.19 -4.23 9.56
CA ARG A 154 12.40 -4.42 8.76
C ARG A 154 12.62 -5.91 8.54
N LYS A 155 12.96 -6.29 7.32
CA LYS A 155 13.41 -7.66 7.06
C LYS A 155 14.83 -7.82 7.60
N GLU A 156 15.00 -8.75 8.51
CA GLU A 156 16.33 -9.16 8.98
C GLU A 156 17.06 -9.92 7.87
N LYS A 157 18.38 -9.72 7.81
CA LYS A 157 19.23 -10.41 6.81
C LYS A 157 19.48 -11.85 7.20
#